data_cbd269f03edf4fed4ad10f69521453d8
#
_entry.id   cbd269f03edf4fed4ad10f69521453d8
#
_cell.length_a   1.000
_cell.length_b   1.000
_cell.length_c   1.000
_cell.angle_alpha   90.00
_cell.angle_beta   90.00
_cell.angle_gamma   90.00
#
_symmetry.space_group_name_H-M   'P 1'
#
loop_
_entity.id
_entity.type
_entity.pdbx_description
1 polymer ?
#
loop_
_entity_poly.entity_id
_entity_poly.type
_entity_poly.pdbx_seq_one_letter_code
_entity_poly.pdbx_strand_id
1 'polypeptide(L)'
;MVESTESASYAERLRSLSGAKWKRILPVQLPYQLNLKRQKLGRTLDIGCGIGRNLVSLSADSLGVDHNPHSIAEAKKAGFKAMTVEEFEASDEAKPASFDSLLIAHVLEHMDEESGRSLLRSYLPYLRPGGVVFVICPQEVGYRTDATHVRFVTDTDIEKLCREMGLTPRRSYSFPFPRFAGKFFPYNEFCVRATLDGTPS
;
A
#
# COMPACT_ATOMS: atom_id res chain seq x y z
N MET A 1 -13.29 -20.40 -8.94
CA MET A 1 -13.74 -19.32 -8.05
C MET A 1 -12.48 -18.60 -7.55
N VAL A 2 -12.32 -17.35 -7.88
CA VAL A 2 -11.23 -16.52 -7.35
C VAL A 2 -11.58 -16.23 -5.89
N GLU A 3 -10.67 -16.49 -4.96
CA GLU A 3 -10.87 -16.21 -3.54
C GLU A 3 -10.95 -14.70 -3.33
N SER A 4 -12.06 -14.21 -2.79
CA SER A 4 -12.26 -12.77 -2.54
C SER A 4 -11.36 -12.31 -1.39
N THR A 5 -10.75 -11.12 -1.54
CA THR A 5 -9.96 -10.48 -0.48
C THR A 5 -10.80 -10.09 0.75
N GLU A 6 -12.12 -10.21 0.66
CA GLU A 6 -13.08 -9.95 1.75
C GLU A 6 -13.21 -11.13 2.72
N SER A 7 -12.70 -12.32 2.38
CA SER A 7 -12.93 -13.52 3.17
C SER A 7 -12.08 -13.55 4.45
N ALA A 8 -12.62 -14.18 5.51
CA ALA A 8 -11.87 -14.46 6.74
C ALA A 8 -10.64 -15.34 6.45
N SER A 9 -10.72 -16.24 5.45
CA SER A 9 -9.61 -17.08 5.00
C SER A 9 -8.44 -16.26 4.44
N TYR A 10 -8.70 -15.15 3.76
CA TYR A 10 -7.67 -14.24 3.28
C TYR A 10 -6.90 -13.58 4.45
N ALA A 11 -7.62 -13.09 5.47
CA ALA A 11 -6.99 -12.52 6.68
C ALA A 11 -6.17 -13.59 7.44
N GLU A 12 -6.65 -14.84 7.51
CA GLU A 12 -5.94 -15.97 8.11
C GLU A 12 -4.70 -16.38 7.32
N ARG A 13 -4.78 -16.36 6.00
CA ARG A 13 -3.64 -16.56 5.09
C ARG A 13 -2.58 -15.47 5.28
N LEU A 14 -2.95 -14.19 5.38
CA LEU A 14 -2.03 -13.10 5.69
C LEU A 14 -1.33 -13.33 7.04
N ARG A 15 -2.06 -13.84 8.05
CA ARG A 15 -1.52 -14.18 9.36
C ARG A 15 -0.52 -15.35 9.28
N SER A 16 -0.86 -16.43 8.58
CA SER A 16 0.00 -17.60 8.41
C SER A 16 1.30 -17.27 7.67
N LEU A 17 1.23 -16.43 6.64
CA LEU A 17 2.39 -15.90 5.91
C LEU A 17 3.29 -15.03 6.79
N SER A 18 2.71 -14.37 7.81
CA SER A 18 3.47 -13.58 8.79
C SER A 18 4.13 -14.45 9.85
N GLY A 19 3.51 -15.59 10.22
CA GLY A 19 3.88 -16.44 11.36
C GLY A 19 4.87 -17.56 11.06
N ALA A 20 5.31 -17.75 9.81
CA ALA A 20 6.23 -18.83 9.46
C ALA A 20 7.55 -18.72 10.26
N LYS A 21 7.90 -19.79 11.03
CA LYS A 21 9.01 -19.80 12.01
C LYS A 21 10.37 -19.39 11.44
N TRP A 22 10.67 -19.71 10.16
CA TRP A 22 11.92 -19.31 9.52
C TRP A 22 12.04 -17.78 9.29
N LYS A 23 10.90 -17.06 9.18
CA LYS A 23 10.86 -15.59 9.09
C LYS A 23 11.26 -14.90 10.40
N ARG A 24 11.24 -15.61 11.53
CA ARG A 24 11.75 -15.13 12.84
C ARG A 24 13.27 -15.22 12.94
N ILE A 25 13.91 -16.10 12.15
CA ILE A 25 15.36 -16.32 12.15
C ILE A 25 16.06 -15.36 11.17
N LEU A 26 15.41 -15.07 10.03
CA LEU A 26 15.88 -14.04 9.11
C LEU A 26 14.83 -12.91 9.09
N PRO A 27 15.20 -11.69 9.46
CA PRO A 27 14.27 -10.55 9.47
C PRO A 27 13.96 -10.09 8.03
N VAL A 28 13.32 -10.96 7.24
CA VAL A 28 13.00 -10.72 5.80
C VAL A 28 12.19 -9.43 5.62
N GLN A 29 11.42 -9.06 6.64
CA GLN A 29 10.62 -7.82 6.64
C GLN A 29 11.47 -6.55 6.89
N LEU A 30 12.64 -6.71 7.54
CA LEU A 30 13.46 -5.56 7.96
C LEU A 30 13.89 -4.65 6.79
N PRO A 31 14.38 -5.16 5.65
CA PRO A 31 14.72 -4.31 4.51
C PRO A 31 13.53 -3.47 4.03
N TYR A 32 12.32 -4.06 3.94
CA TYR A 32 11.10 -3.39 3.48
C TYR A 32 10.66 -2.31 4.47
N GLN A 33 10.70 -2.62 5.76
CA GLN A 33 10.43 -1.65 6.83
C GLN A 33 11.40 -0.47 6.78
N LEU A 34 12.70 -0.73 6.57
CA LEU A 34 13.72 0.30 6.42
C LEU A 34 13.52 1.12 5.13
N ASN A 35 13.15 0.46 4.02
CA ASN A 35 12.81 1.16 2.78
C ASN A 35 11.65 2.14 3.01
N LEU A 36 10.57 1.67 3.66
CA LEU A 36 9.41 2.50 3.94
C LEU A 36 9.75 3.66 4.89
N LYS A 37 10.47 3.42 5.99
CA LYS A 37 10.96 4.46 6.92
C LYS A 37 11.81 5.54 6.23
N ARG A 38 12.64 5.14 5.26
CA ARG A 38 13.49 6.07 4.49
C ARG A 38 12.69 7.01 3.61
N GLN A 39 11.43 6.68 3.28
CA GLN A 39 10.58 7.56 2.48
C GLN A 39 10.19 8.84 3.24
N LYS A 40 10.23 8.84 4.57
CA LYS A 40 9.86 10.00 5.43
C LYS A 40 8.47 10.53 5.08
N LEU A 41 7.49 9.62 5.11
CA LEU A 41 6.14 9.87 4.63
C LEU A 41 5.31 10.79 5.53
N GLY A 42 5.75 11.07 6.78
CA GLY A 42 4.97 11.85 7.74
C GLY A 42 3.70 11.10 8.16
N ARG A 43 2.63 11.85 8.47
CA ARG A 43 1.32 11.27 8.77
C ARG A 43 0.73 10.65 7.50
N THR A 44 0.62 9.34 7.49
CA THR A 44 0.28 8.55 6.30
C THR A 44 -1.10 7.92 6.42
N LEU A 45 -1.86 7.96 5.33
CA LEU A 45 -3.03 7.10 5.13
C LEU A 45 -2.59 5.86 4.34
N ASP A 46 -2.58 4.68 4.99
CA ASP A 46 -2.22 3.39 4.39
C ASP A 46 -3.50 2.74 3.83
N ILE A 47 -3.68 2.81 2.52
CA ILE A 47 -4.87 2.38 1.79
C ILE A 47 -4.71 0.90 1.43
N GLY A 48 -5.65 0.05 1.88
CA GLY A 48 -5.51 -1.40 1.80
C GLY A 48 -4.50 -1.93 2.82
N CYS A 49 -4.55 -1.40 4.05
CA CYS A 49 -3.56 -1.70 5.10
C CYS A 49 -3.56 -3.16 5.56
N GLY A 50 -4.60 -3.94 5.25
CA GLY A 50 -4.78 -5.29 5.73
C GLY A 50 -4.70 -5.36 7.26
N ILE A 51 -3.87 -6.25 7.77
CA ILE A 51 -3.63 -6.43 9.21
C ILE A 51 -2.59 -5.43 9.78
N GLY A 52 -2.26 -4.36 9.06
CA GLY A 52 -1.39 -3.28 9.52
C GLY A 52 0.12 -3.52 9.37
N ARG A 53 0.56 -4.35 8.42
CA ARG A 53 2.00 -4.67 8.24
C ARG A 53 2.88 -3.46 7.99
N ASN A 54 2.40 -2.47 7.26
CA ASN A 54 3.14 -1.26 6.94
C ASN A 54 3.11 -0.25 8.10
N LEU A 55 2.02 -0.23 8.88
CA LEU A 55 1.79 0.73 9.96
C LEU A 55 2.92 0.70 11.02
N VAL A 56 3.55 -0.46 11.24
CA VAL A 56 4.72 -0.59 12.14
C VAL A 56 5.91 0.29 11.70
N SER A 57 5.95 0.72 10.45
CA SER A 57 7.06 1.49 9.85
C SER A 57 6.70 2.94 9.55
N LEU A 58 5.45 3.31 9.79
CA LEU A 58 4.93 4.66 9.61
C LEU A 58 4.96 5.45 10.93
N SER A 59 4.65 6.74 10.88
CA SER A 59 4.52 7.57 12.07
C SER A 59 3.32 7.11 12.93
N ALA A 60 3.40 7.30 14.24
CA ALA A 60 2.39 6.80 15.19
C ALA A 60 0.98 7.41 15.01
N ASP A 61 0.89 8.56 14.33
CA ASP A 61 -0.35 9.24 13.98
C ASP A 61 -0.92 8.85 12.60
N SER A 62 -0.25 7.90 11.92
CA SER A 62 -0.74 7.32 10.66
C SER A 62 -1.97 6.46 10.89
N LEU A 63 -2.79 6.32 9.85
CA LEU A 63 -4.03 5.58 9.86
C LEU A 63 -4.05 4.55 8.73
N GLY A 64 -4.47 3.33 9.04
CA GLY A 64 -4.76 2.31 8.04
C GLY A 64 -6.24 2.26 7.67
N VAL A 65 -6.55 2.08 6.39
CA VAL A 65 -7.91 1.84 5.91
C VAL A 65 -7.94 0.58 5.06
N ASP A 66 -8.93 -0.28 5.30
CA ASP A 66 -9.14 -1.51 4.53
C ASP A 66 -10.65 -1.80 4.43
N HIS A 67 -11.05 -2.45 3.32
CA HIS A 67 -12.45 -2.87 3.13
C HIS A 67 -12.81 -4.13 3.93
N ASN A 68 -11.80 -4.90 4.39
CA ASN A 68 -12.01 -6.15 5.11
C ASN A 68 -12.08 -5.92 6.63
N PRO A 69 -13.27 -6.05 7.27
CA PRO A 69 -13.44 -5.79 8.70
C PRO A 69 -12.66 -6.79 9.58
N HIS A 70 -12.39 -8.00 9.10
CA HIS A 70 -11.57 -8.97 9.84
C HIS A 70 -10.10 -8.54 9.89
N SER A 71 -9.59 -8.02 8.77
CA SER A 71 -8.22 -7.46 8.72
C SER A 71 -8.09 -6.25 9.66
N ILE A 72 -9.09 -5.37 9.66
CA ILE A 72 -9.13 -4.20 10.55
C ILE A 72 -9.19 -4.61 12.02
N ALA A 73 -9.99 -5.62 12.38
CA ALA A 73 -10.03 -6.12 13.75
C ALA A 73 -8.66 -6.63 14.22
N GLU A 74 -7.91 -7.32 13.36
CA GLU A 74 -6.55 -7.78 13.68
C GLU A 74 -5.54 -6.63 13.77
N ALA A 75 -5.65 -5.62 12.89
CA ALA A 75 -4.81 -4.42 12.97
C ALA A 75 -5.06 -3.64 14.28
N LYS A 76 -6.33 -3.45 14.66
CA LYS A 76 -6.72 -2.83 15.95
C LYS A 76 -6.20 -3.62 17.15
N LYS A 77 -6.31 -4.96 17.11
CA LYS A 77 -5.80 -5.86 18.16
C LYS A 77 -4.27 -5.79 18.28
N ALA A 78 -3.56 -5.54 17.20
CA ALA A 78 -2.12 -5.32 17.20
C ALA A 78 -1.72 -3.91 17.70
N GLY A 79 -2.68 -3.05 18.06
CA GLY A 79 -2.46 -1.71 18.59
C GLY A 79 -2.36 -0.61 17.53
N PHE A 80 -2.68 -0.90 16.26
CA PHE A 80 -2.65 0.10 15.21
C PHE A 80 -3.96 0.90 15.12
N LYS A 81 -3.86 2.14 14.70
CA LYS A 81 -5.02 2.93 14.25
C LYS A 81 -5.43 2.41 12.89
N ALA A 82 -6.59 1.77 12.81
CA ALA A 82 -7.11 1.24 11.56
C ALA A 82 -8.64 1.33 11.55
N MET A 83 -9.24 1.51 10.38
CA MET A 83 -10.67 1.69 10.18
C MET A 83 -11.13 0.94 8.92
N THR A 84 -12.39 0.49 8.88
CA THR A 84 -12.99 0.13 7.58
C THR A 84 -13.18 1.39 6.74
N VAL A 85 -13.47 1.22 5.45
CA VAL A 85 -13.74 2.36 4.55
C VAL A 85 -14.90 3.19 5.08
N GLU A 86 -15.99 2.54 5.52
CA GLU A 86 -17.19 3.18 6.04
C GLU A 86 -16.92 3.90 7.38
N GLU A 87 -16.14 3.26 8.28
CA GLU A 87 -15.71 3.89 9.54
C GLU A 87 -14.87 5.15 9.27
N PHE A 88 -13.94 5.08 8.28
CA PHE A 88 -13.12 6.21 7.91
C PHE A 88 -13.94 7.37 7.36
N GLU A 89 -14.81 7.10 6.38
CA GLU A 89 -15.66 8.13 5.76
C GLU A 89 -16.58 8.82 6.75
N ALA A 90 -17.05 8.10 7.79
CA ALA A 90 -17.90 8.64 8.85
C ALA A 90 -17.11 9.32 9.99
N SER A 91 -15.78 9.28 9.96
CA SER A 91 -14.94 9.76 11.07
C SER A 91 -14.42 11.18 10.87
N ASP A 92 -13.97 11.77 11.97
CA ASP A 92 -13.21 13.03 11.97
C ASP A 92 -11.84 12.94 11.30
N GLU A 93 -11.37 11.73 10.94
CA GLU A 93 -10.10 11.51 10.25
C GLU A 93 -10.22 11.81 8.74
N ALA A 94 -11.42 11.71 8.15
CA ALA A 94 -11.69 11.97 6.75
C ALA A 94 -11.79 13.47 6.42
N LYS A 95 -10.77 14.25 6.83
CA LYS A 95 -10.70 15.68 6.56
C LYS A 95 -9.83 15.95 5.34
N PRO A 96 -10.24 16.87 4.45
CA PRO A 96 -9.41 17.26 3.31
C PRO A 96 -8.01 17.71 3.75
N ALA A 97 -7.00 17.36 2.95
CA ALA A 97 -5.61 17.78 3.14
C ALA A 97 -5.00 17.43 4.53
N SER A 98 -5.51 16.37 5.20
CA SER A 98 -5.11 16.00 6.56
C SER A 98 -3.94 15.04 6.65
N PHE A 99 -3.50 14.44 5.52
CA PHE A 99 -2.38 13.51 5.47
C PHE A 99 -1.20 14.07 4.68
N ASP A 100 0.01 13.83 5.16
CA ASP A 100 1.26 14.16 4.45
C ASP A 100 1.48 13.22 3.27
N SER A 101 0.98 11.97 3.37
CA SER A 101 1.12 10.99 2.30
C SER A 101 -0.02 9.97 2.25
N LEU A 102 -0.20 9.40 1.05
CA LEU A 102 -0.97 8.19 0.80
C LEU A 102 0.00 7.05 0.48
N LEU A 103 -0.17 5.91 1.15
CA LEU A 103 0.53 4.68 0.84
C LEU A 103 -0.45 3.70 0.20
N ILE A 104 -0.07 3.12 -0.94
CA ILE A 104 -0.81 2.08 -1.65
C ILE A 104 0.18 0.94 -1.89
N ALA A 105 0.15 -0.07 -1.03
CA ALA A 105 1.13 -1.14 -1.07
C ALA A 105 0.44 -2.51 -1.21
N HIS A 106 0.69 -3.18 -2.33
CA HIS A 106 0.08 -4.46 -2.67
C HIS A 106 -1.46 -4.41 -2.74
N VAL A 107 -1.97 -3.42 -3.49
CA VAL A 107 -3.42 -3.19 -3.67
C VAL A 107 -3.79 -3.17 -5.15
N LEU A 108 -3.04 -2.44 -5.98
CA LEU A 108 -3.43 -2.20 -7.38
C LEU A 108 -3.43 -3.46 -8.24
N GLU A 109 -2.66 -4.48 -7.87
CA GLU A 109 -2.62 -5.77 -8.54
C GLU A 109 -3.89 -6.62 -8.34
N HIS A 110 -4.71 -6.28 -7.33
CA HIS A 110 -5.97 -6.98 -7.02
C HIS A 110 -7.18 -6.39 -7.76
N MET A 111 -6.99 -5.36 -8.56
CA MET A 111 -8.07 -4.66 -9.25
C MET A 111 -7.73 -4.32 -10.70
N ASP A 112 -8.76 -4.05 -11.50
CA ASP A 112 -8.57 -3.53 -12.85
C ASP A 112 -8.09 -2.06 -12.85
N GLU A 113 -7.75 -1.56 -14.03
CA GLU A 113 -7.17 -0.21 -14.17
C GLU A 113 -8.15 0.89 -13.75
N GLU A 114 -9.46 0.75 -14.07
CA GLU A 114 -10.47 1.74 -13.72
C GLU A 114 -10.77 1.77 -12.23
N SER A 115 -10.83 0.61 -11.60
CA SER A 115 -10.96 0.50 -10.14
C SER A 115 -9.77 1.12 -9.41
N GLY A 116 -8.54 0.88 -9.89
CA GLY A 116 -7.34 1.52 -9.35
C GLY A 116 -7.34 3.04 -9.51
N ARG A 117 -7.85 3.53 -10.64
CA ARG A 117 -8.04 4.96 -10.91
C ARG A 117 -9.08 5.58 -9.98
N SER A 118 -10.20 4.91 -9.79
CA SER A 118 -11.27 5.32 -8.88
C SER A 118 -10.81 5.33 -7.43
N LEU A 119 -10.06 4.30 -7.00
CA LEU A 119 -9.45 4.23 -5.67
C LEU A 119 -8.57 5.46 -5.41
N LEU A 120 -7.60 5.73 -6.27
CA LEU A 120 -6.69 6.86 -6.06
C LEU A 120 -7.46 8.18 -6.06
N ARG A 121 -8.44 8.36 -6.95
CA ARG A 121 -9.29 9.56 -7.02
C ARG A 121 -10.08 9.80 -5.73
N SER A 122 -10.61 8.75 -5.09
CA SER A 122 -11.40 8.89 -3.85
C SER A 122 -10.55 9.31 -2.65
N TYR A 123 -9.27 8.93 -2.61
CA TYR A 123 -8.38 9.26 -1.49
C TYR A 123 -7.52 10.52 -1.68
N LEU A 124 -7.34 10.99 -2.93
CA LEU A 124 -6.56 12.21 -3.21
C LEU A 124 -7.02 13.47 -2.45
N PRO A 125 -8.34 13.70 -2.19
CA PRO A 125 -8.78 14.86 -1.41
C PRO A 125 -8.20 14.92 0.01
N TYR A 126 -7.79 13.80 0.59
CA TYR A 126 -7.21 13.74 1.93
C TYR A 126 -5.71 14.08 1.95
N LEU A 127 -5.05 14.07 0.78
CA LEU A 127 -3.64 14.42 0.63
C LEU A 127 -3.46 15.94 0.61
N ARG A 128 -2.57 16.46 1.47
CA ARG A 128 -2.26 17.89 1.46
C ARG A 128 -1.51 18.33 0.19
N PRO A 129 -1.58 19.62 -0.20
CA PRO A 129 -0.71 20.16 -1.23
C PRO A 129 0.76 19.89 -0.91
N GLY A 130 1.54 19.48 -1.91
CA GLY A 130 2.93 19.03 -1.74
C GLY A 130 3.08 17.65 -1.10
N GLY A 131 1.99 16.97 -0.81
CA GLY A 131 1.98 15.64 -0.21
C GLY A 131 2.46 14.56 -1.18
N VAL A 132 2.70 13.38 -0.65
CA VAL A 132 3.32 12.25 -1.36
C VAL A 132 2.32 11.12 -1.55
N VAL A 133 2.30 10.55 -2.75
CA VAL A 133 1.72 9.23 -3.00
C VAL A 133 2.88 8.24 -3.19
N PHE A 134 2.90 7.18 -2.39
CA PHE A 134 3.90 6.11 -2.50
C PHE A 134 3.21 4.79 -2.81
N VAL A 135 3.53 4.21 -3.96
CA VAL A 135 2.91 2.98 -4.46
C VAL A 135 3.95 1.87 -4.53
N ILE A 136 3.56 0.68 -4.06
CA ILE A 136 4.36 -0.55 -4.09
C ILE A 136 3.53 -1.65 -4.74
N CYS A 137 4.08 -2.30 -5.78
CA CYS A 137 3.47 -3.46 -6.42
C CYS A 137 4.50 -4.58 -6.60
N PRO A 138 4.09 -5.87 -6.58
CA PRO A 138 5.00 -6.98 -6.78
C PRO A 138 5.51 -7.03 -8.23
N GLN A 139 6.74 -7.50 -8.40
CA GLN A 139 7.26 -7.82 -9.72
C GLN A 139 6.84 -9.24 -10.15
N GLU A 140 7.31 -9.72 -11.31
CA GLU A 140 6.77 -10.87 -12.05
C GLU A 140 6.55 -12.13 -11.24
N VAL A 141 7.55 -12.56 -10.44
CA VAL A 141 7.40 -13.78 -9.64
C VAL A 141 6.47 -13.53 -8.47
N GLY A 142 6.59 -12.38 -7.79
CA GLY A 142 5.70 -11.99 -6.70
C GLY A 142 4.25 -11.92 -7.16
N TYR A 143 3.99 -11.30 -8.31
CA TYR A 143 2.67 -11.24 -8.92
C TYR A 143 2.06 -12.64 -9.14
N ARG A 144 2.84 -13.61 -9.67
CA ARG A 144 2.37 -14.96 -9.97
C ARG A 144 2.15 -15.86 -8.75
N THR A 145 2.63 -15.45 -7.56
CA THR A 145 2.50 -16.27 -6.34
C THR A 145 1.18 -16.09 -5.61
N ASP A 146 0.34 -15.14 -6.02
CA ASP A 146 -0.97 -14.92 -5.43
C ASP A 146 -2.08 -15.01 -6.48
N ALA A 147 -2.99 -15.96 -6.28
CA ALA A 147 -4.11 -16.21 -7.20
C ALA A 147 -5.18 -15.10 -7.17
N THR A 148 -5.13 -14.20 -6.21
CA THR A 148 -6.04 -13.05 -6.12
C THR A 148 -5.56 -11.85 -6.95
N HIS A 149 -4.35 -11.91 -7.51
CA HIS A 149 -3.87 -10.90 -8.43
C HIS A 149 -4.56 -11.00 -9.78
N VAL A 150 -5.18 -9.95 -10.23
CA VAL A 150 -5.93 -9.88 -11.49
C VAL A 150 -5.19 -9.13 -12.59
N ARG A 151 -4.27 -8.22 -12.22
CA ARG A 151 -3.52 -7.40 -13.17
C ARG A 151 -2.05 -7.26 -12.76
N PHE A 152 -1.14 -7.53 -13.69
CA PHE A 152 0.27 -7.20 -13.49
C PHE A 152 0.48 -5.70 -13.67
N VAL A 153 0.88 -5.03 -12.59
CA VAL A 153 1.06 -3.56 -12.55
C VAL A 153 2.56 -3.25 -12.52
N THR A 154 3.03 -2.58 -13.56
CA THR A 154 4.43 -2.16 -13.67
C THR A 154 4.64 -0.75 -13.08
N ASP A 155 5.89 -0.37 -12.86
CA ASP A 155 6.27 0.99 -12.49
C ASP A 155 5.78 2.03 -13.51
N THR A 156 5.83 1.69 -14.81
CA THR A 156 5.32 2.56 -15.89
C THR A 156 3.80 2.75 -15.78
N ASP A 157 3.04 1.70 -15.44
CA ASP A 157 1.59 1.79 -15.24
C ASP A 157 1.26 2.68 -14.03
N ILE A 158 2.03 2.54 -12.94
CA ILE A 158 1.86 3.37 -11.75
C ILE A 158 2.16 4.84 -12.06
N GLU A 159 3.25 5.10 -12.79
CA GLU A 159 3.59 6.47 -13.19
C GLU A 159 2.53 7.09 -14.09
N LYS A 160 1.97 6.31 -15.04
CA LYS A 160 0.85 6.73 -15.90
C LYS A 160 -0.35 7.11 -15.05
N LEU A 161 -0.78 6.23 -14.13
CA LEU A 161 -1.87 6.48 -13.20
C LEU A 161 -1.64 7.76 -12.38
N CYS A 162 -0.44 7.96 -11.84
CA CYS A 162 -0.10 9.17 -11.09
C CYS A 162 -0.28 10.43 -11.96
N ARG A 163 0.25 10.43 -13.19
CA ARG A 163 0.12 11.58 -14.09
C ARG A 163 -1.34 11.90 -14.45
N GLU A 164 -2.15 10.87 -14.73
CA GLU A 164 -3.59 11.01 -14.99
C GLU A 164 -4.36 11.61 -13.81
N MET A 165 -3.87 11.40 -12.59
CA MET A 165 -4.43 11.96 -11.36
C MET A 165 -3.82 13.31 -10.95
N GLY A 166 -3.04 13.97 -11.82
CA GLY A 166 -2.42 15.25 -11.51
C GLY A 166 -1.23 15.19 -10.57
N LEU A 167 -0.67 14.00 -10.36
CA LEU A 167 0.53 13.80 -9.57
C LEU A 167 1.78 13.80 -10.45
N THR A 168 2.89 14.29 -9.92
CA THR A 168 4.18 14.26 -10.60
C THR A 168 5.04 13.10 -10.06
N PRO A 169 5.31 12.04 -10.85
CA PRO A 169 6.26 11.00 -10.47
C PRO A 169 7.65 11.59 -10.26
N ARG A 170 8.25 11.34 -9.10
CA ARG A 170 9.56 11.87 -8.70
C ARG A 170 10.65 10.81 -8.69
N ARG A 171 10.28 9.57 -8.37
CA ARG A 171 11.22 8.46 -8.30
C ARG A 171 10.51 7.14 -8.53
N SER A 172 11.12 6.31 -9.38
CA SER A 172 10.73 4.93 -9.63
C SER A 172 11.96 4.03 -9.45
N TYR A 173 11.81 2.90 -8.75
CA TYR A 173 12.92 1.96 -8.53
C TYR A 173 12.42 0.58 -8.15
N SER A 174 13.30 -0.42 -8.32
CA SER A 174 13.09 -1.78 -7.84
C SER A 174 13.68 -1.97 -6.46
N PHE A 175 13.03 -2.78 -5.62
CA PHE A 175 13.48 -3.07 -4.27
C PHE A 175 13.16 -4.53 -3.87
N PRO A 176 14.00 -5.25 -3.11
CA PRO A 176 15.31 -4.82 -2.61
C PRO A 176 16.44 -4.91 -3.62
N PHE A 177 16.24 -5.61 -4.73
CA PHE A 177 17.23 -5.84 -5.76
C PHE A 177 16.94 -5.09 -7.05
N PRO A 178 17.90 -4.98 -7.99
CA PRO A 178 17.69 -4.40 -9.31
C PRO A 178 16.54 -5.08 -10.07
N ARG A 179 15.98 -4.39 -11.04
CA ARG A 179 14.77 -4.77 -11.81
C ARG A 179 14.78 -6.22 -12.34
N PHE A 180 15.93 -6.71 -12.82
CA PHE A 180 16.03 -8.06 -13.38
C PHE A 180 15.74 -9.15 -12.32
N ALA A 181 15.96 -8.87 -11.04
CA ALA A 181 15.75 -9.84 -9.96
C ALA A 181 14.27 -10.22 -9.77
N GLY A 182 13.32 -9.37 -10.18
CA GLY A 182 11.90 -9.67 -10.13
C GLY A 182 11.47 -10.87 -10.98
N LYS A 183 12.31 -11.29 -11.94
CA LYS A 183 12.10 -12.50 -12.73
C LYS A 183 12.39 -13.80 -11.97
N PHE A 184 13.09 -13.72 -10.83
CA PHE A 184 13.58 -14.88 -10.07
C PHE A 184 13.26 -14.80 -8.58
N PHE A 185 13.11 -13.59 -8.03
CA PHE A 185 12.92 -13.35 -6.61
C PHE A 185 11.49 -12.84 -6.32
N PRO A 186 10.66 -13.62 -5.59
CA PRO A 186 9.24 -13.31 -5.41
C PRO A 186 8.94 -12.05 -4.59
N TYR A 187 9.92 -11.57 -3.84
CA TYR A 187 9.75 -10.40 -2.98
C TYR A 187 10.35 -9.12 -3.59
N ASN A 188 10.69 -9.14 -4.89
CA ASN A 188 11.11 -7.91 -5.56
C ASN A 188 9.88 -7.08 -5.96
N GLU A 189 9.96 -5.78 -5.73
CA GLU A 189 8.84 -4.84 -5.84
C GLU A 189 9.17 -3.68 -6.77
N PHE A 190 8.16 -3.14 -7.43
CA PHE A 190 8.18 -1.80 -7.98
C PHE A 190 7.82 -0.81 -6.88
N CYS A 191 8.60 0.25 -6.75
CA CYS A 191 8.34 1.35 -5.82
C CYS A 191 8.30 2.67 -6.60
N VAL A 192 7.16 3.35 -6.57
CA VAL A 192 6.98 4.65 -7.23
C VAL A 192 6.57 5.69 -6.21
N ARG A 193 7.30 6.80 -6.20
CA ARG A 193 7.00 7.99 -5.41
C ARG A 193 6.57 9.12 -6.32
N ALA A 194 5.38 9.66 -6.07
CA ALA A 194 4.85 10.83 -6.77
C ALA A 194 4.46 11.93 -5.76
N THR A 195 4.35 13.16 -6.21
CA THR A 195 3.93 14.31 -5.39
C THR A 195 2.71 14.97 -5.99
N LEU A 196 1.80 15.42 -5.13
CA LEU A 196 0.77 16.37 -5.48
C LEU A 196 1.43 17.75 -5.48
N ASP A 197 1.69 18.28 -6.68
CA ASP A 197 2.32 19.61 -6.75
C ASP A 197 1.39 20.63 -6.11
N GLY A 198 1.94 21.46 -5.22
CA GLY A 198 1.17 22.54 -4.62
C GLY A 198 0.76 23.52 -5.72
N THR A 199 -0.44 24.07 -5.64
CA THR A 199 -0.82 25.22 -6.48
C THR A 199 0.25 26.28 -6.27
N PRO A 200 0.87 26.84 -7.35
CA PRO A 200 1.74 27.99 -7.17
C PRO A 200 0.97 29.11 -6.47
N SER A 201 1.44 29.52 -5.31
CA SER A 201 0.93 30.67 -4.55
C SER A 201 1.16 31.95 -5.33
#